data_d00fb117d0a21c666c7ba8037890b175
#
_entry.id   d00fb117d0a21c666c7ba8037890b175
#
_cell.length_a   1.000
_cell.length_b   1.000
_cell.length_c   1.000
_cell.angle_alpha   90.00
_cell.angle_beta   90.00
_cell.angle_gamma   90.00
#
_symmetry.space_group_name_H-M   'P 1'
#
loop_
_entity.id
_entity.type
_entity.pdbx_description
1 polymer ?
#
loop_
_entity_poly.entity_id
_entity_poly.type
_entity_poly.pdbx_seq_one_letter_code
_entity_poly.pdbx_strand_id
1 'polypeptide(L)'
;MTALVPVDQIERMALAVAKSGLFGVKTPDQAMALMLVAQAEGMHPAIAARDYHVINGRPTLRADAMLARFQQAGGKVEWGEYTDQRVVGTFAHPQGGSVRIEWTTKMAQDAGLTRNPTWKSYPRQMLRARCISEGIRTIYPGVAIGTYTPEEAEDMAPRPARDMGAVEEVAPPPPAVDVEALVRDIDGAATLEFLELLRPQMRQVPKGPDRDRVVAAVQRRAEEIRAEQAPAPEAEGGAL
;
A
#
# COMPACT_ATOMS: atom_id res chain seq x y z
N MET A 1 -8.78 -10.11 -13.31
CA MET A 1 -8.32 -9.14 -12.30
C MET A 1 -8.82 -9.63 -10.96
N THR A 2 -7.92 -9.85 -10.01
CA THR A 2 -8.32 -10.18 -8.63
C THR A 2 -8.95 -8.94 -8.02
N ALA A 3 -10.14 -9.09 -7.38
CA ALA A 3 -10.77 -7.97 -6.68
C ALA A 3 -9.82 -7.44 -5.59
N LEU A 4 -9.74 -6.11 -5.45
CA LEU A 4 -8.96 -5.49 -4.40
C LEU A 4 -9.53 -5.87 -3.03
N VAL A 5 -8.67 -6.36 -2.15
CA VAL A 5 -9.04 -6.65 -0.76
C VAL A 5 -8.98 -5.34 0.03
N PRO A 6 -10.03 -4.96 0.77
CA PRO A 6 -10.02 -3.77 1.62
C PRO A 6 -8.87 -3.80 2.65
N VAL A 7 -8.33 -2.62 2.97
CA VAL A 7 -7.16 -2.48 3.84
C VAL A 7 -7.41 -3.05 5.24
N ASP A 8 -8.61 -2.87 5.79
CA ASP A 8 -9.01 -3.43 7.09
C ASP A 8 -9.02 -4.97 7.12
N GLN A 9 -9.34 -5.60 6.00
CA GLN A 9 -9.24 -7.05 5.86
C GLN A 9 -7.78 -7.50 5.74
N ILE A 10 -6.95 -6.76 5.04
CA ILE A 10 -5.50 -7.03 4.96
C ILE A 10 -4.88 -6.93 6.36
N GLU A 11 -5.25 -5.92 7.15
CA GLU A 11 -4.79 -5.76 8.52
C GLU A 11 -5.16 -6.97 9.39
N ARG A 12 -6.40 -7.45 9.32
CA ARG A 12 -6.84 -8.66 10.04
C ARG A 12 -6.05 -9.90 9.62
N MET A 13 -5.79 -10.06 8.31
CA MET A 13 -4.95 -11.16 7.82
C MET A 13 -3.52 -11.04 8.33
N ALA A 14 -2.94 -9.83 8.31
CA ALA A 14 -1.59 -9.56 8.80
C ALA A 14 -1.43 -9.89 10.28
N LEU A 15 -2.41 -9.50 11.10
CA LEU A 15 -2.47 -9.87 12.52
C LEU A 15 -2.50 -11.41 12.73
N ALA A 16 -3.33 -12.11 11.94
CA ALA A 16 -3.42 -13.56 12.02
C ALA A 16 -2.11 -14.25 11.61
N VAL A 17 -1.47 -13.78 10.53
CA VAL A 17 -0.20 -14.30 10.04
C VAL A 17 0.91 -14.11 11.09
N ALA A 18 1.04 -12.89 11.64
CA ALA A 18 2.05 -12.59 12.64
C ALA A 18 1.86 -13.42 13.94
N LYS A 19 0.60 -13.54 14.40
CA LYS A 19 0.27 -14.35 15.58
C LYS A 19 0.53 -15.84 15.38
N SER A 20 0.38 -16.35 14.16
CA SER A 20 0.58 -17.76 13.87
C SER A 20 2.03 -18.23 14.02
N GLY A 21 3.01 -17.31 13.81
CA GLY A 21 4.44 -17.65 13.78
C GLY A 21 4.87 -18.56 12.62
N LEU A 22 3.94 -18.98 11.74
CA LEU A 22 4.18 -20.02 10.71
C LEU A 22 5.07 -19.57 9.57
N PHE A 23 5.06 -18.29 9.24
CA PHE A 23 5.68 -17.76 8.00
C PHE A 23 6.95 -16.93 8.25
N GLY A 24 7.48 -16.93 9.46
CA GLY A 24 8.69 -16.20 9.81
C GLY A 24 8.57 -14.68 9.83
N VAL A 25 7.34 -14.15 9.64
CA VAL A 25 7.04 -12.72 9.77
C VAL A 25 6.91 -12.39 11.26
N LYS A 26 7.63 -11.37 11.71
CA LYS A 26 7.77 -11.08 13.16
C LYS A 26 6.70 -10.12 13.68
N THR A 27 6.21 -9.21 12.83
CA THR A 27 5.24 -8.18 13.23
C THR A 27 4.08 -8.11 12.25
N PRO A 28 2.88 -7.66 12.70
CA PRO A 28 1.75 -7.41 11.81
C PRO A 28 2.08 -6.43 10.69
N ASP A 29 2.87 -5.38 10.99
CA ASP A 29 3.23 -4.34 10.02
C ASP A 29 4.09 -4.91 8.88
N GLN A 30 5.04 -5.81 9.21
CA GLN A 30 5.81 -6.52 8.18
C GLN A 30 4.90 -7.38 7.30
N ALA A 31 3.95 -8.11 7.89
CA ALA A 31 2.99 -8.90 7.16
C ALA A 31 2.12 -8.01 6.25
N MET A 32 1.60 -6.92 6.79
CA MET A 32 0.76 -5.97 6.08
C MET A 32 1.49 -5.33 4.90
N ALA A 33 2.73 -4.87 5.10
CA ALA A 33 3.54 -4.30 4.04
C ALA A 33 3.75 -5.28 2.87
N LEU A 34 4.08 -6.55 3.16
CA LEU A 34 4.24 -7.57 2.13
C LEU A 34 2.92 -7.90 1.42
N MET A 35 1.81 -7.91 2.15
CA MET A 35 0.48 -8.16 1.60
C MET A 35 0.02 -7.03 0.66
N LEU A 36 0.33 -5.77 1.00
CA LEU A 36 0.06 -4.62 0.14
C LEU A 36 0.90 -4.67 -1.15
N VAL A 37 2.17 -5.07 -1.06
CA VAL A 37 3.00 -5.30 -2.25
C VAL A 37 2.41 -6.38 -3.14
N ALA A 38 2.01 -7.52 -2.58
CA ALA A 38 1.38 -8.59 -3.35
C ALA A 38 0.09 -8.13 -4.04
N GLN A 39 -0.74 -7.33 -3.36
CA GLN A 39 -1.94 -6.76 -3.97
C GLN A 39 -1.64 -5.78 -5.10
N ALA A 40 -0.63 -4.93 -4.94
CA ALA A 40 -0.18 -4.02 -5.99
C ALA A 40 0.34 -4.77 -7.24
N GLU A 41 0.91 -5.96 -7.04
CA GLU A 41 1.33 -6.88 -8.12
C GLU A 41 0.17 -7.70 -8.70
N GLY A 42 -1.08 -7.41 -8.34
CA GLY A 42 -2.27 -8.10 -8.84
C GLY A 42 -2.52 -9.47 -8.21
N MET A 43 -1.82 -9.81 -7.15
CA MET A 43 -1.98 -11.07 -6.42
C MET A 43 -2.86 -10.88 -5.18
N HIS A 44 -3.45 -11.99 -4.71
CA HIS A 44 -4.19 -11.96 -3.46
C HIS A 44 -3.24 -11.75 -2.27
N PRO A 45 -3.50 -10.81 -1.33
CA PRO A 45 -2.61 -10.49 -0.21
C PRO A 45 -2.15 -11.70 0.62
N ALA A 46 -3.01 -12.70 0.80
CA ALA A 46 -2.67 -13.91 1.57
C ALA A 46 -1.48 -14.69 1.00
N ILE A 47 -1.16 -14.54 -0.29
CA ILE A 47 -0.02 -15.22 -0.93
C ILE A 47 1.31 -14.67 -0.38
N ALA A 48 1.33 -13.42 0.06
CA ALA A 48 2.54 -12.76 0.52
C ALA A 48 3.26 -13.54 1.61
N ALA A 49 2.53 -14.08 2.58
CA ALA A 49 3.11 -14.85 3.68
C ALA A 49 3.86 -16.12 3.21
N ARG A 50 3.38 -16.73 2.12
CA ARG A 50 4.01 -17.94 1.53
C ARG A 50 5.23 -17.60 0.68
N ASP A 51 5.13 -16.56 -0.14
CA ASP A 51 6.08 -16.28 -1.23
C ASP A 51 7.22 -15.37 -0.79
N TYR A 52 6.96 -14.49 0.20
CA TYR A 52 7.94 -13.52 0.68
C TYR A 52 8.50 -13.86 2.05
N HIS A 53 9.76 -13.47 2.26
CA HIS A 53 10.41 -13.45 3.56
C HIS A 53 11.03 -12.08 3.82
N VAL A 54 11.28 -11.77 5.08
CA VAL A 54 12.04 -10.58 5.46
C VAL A 54 13.42 -11.04 5.96
N ILE A 55 14.45 -10.75 5.19
CA ILE A 55 15.84 -11.11 5.53
C ILE A 55 16.67 -9.83 5.57
N ASN A 56 17.36 -9.61 6.67
CA ASN A 56 18.17 -8.40 6.90
C ASN A 56 17.39 -7.09 6.64
N GLY A 57 16.10 -7.05 7.03
CA GLY A 57 15.21 -5.90 6.82
C GLY A 57 14.81 -5.65 5.36
N ARG A 58 14.98 -6.61 4.48
CA ARG A 58 14.62 -6.54 3.06
C ARG A 58 13.52 -7.54 2.73
N PRO A 59 12.53 -7.16 1.93
CA PRO A 59 11.60 -8.13 1.35
C PRO A 59 12.36 -9.03 0.37
N THR A 60 12.18 -10.33 0.50
CA THR A 60 12.78 -11.32 -0.39
C THR A 60 11.71 -12.19 -1.00
N LEU A 61 11.86 -12.53 -2.26
CA LEU A 61 10.98 -13.44 -2.98
C LEU A 61 11.72 -14.75 -3.18
N ARG A 62 11.15 -15.87 -2.74
CA ARG A 62 11.75 -17.19 -2.92
C ARG A 62 12.04 -17.45 -4.40
N ALA A 63 13.18 -18.06 -4.71
CA ALA A 63 13.56 -18.39 -6.08
C ALA A 63 12.48 -19.22 -6.80
N ASP A 64 11.84 -20.15 -6.10
CA ASP A 64 10.74 -20.95 -6.65
C ASP A 64 9.50 -20.10 -6.97
N ALA A 65 9.16 -19.12 -6.11
CA ALA A 65 8.06 -18.20 -6.36
C ALA A 65 8.38 -17.26 -7.55
N MET A 66 9.62 -16.79 -7.65
CA MET A 66 10.10 -16.02 -8.79
C MET A 66 9.98 -16.82 -10.09
N LEU A 67 10.40 -18.08 -10.07
CA LEU A 67 10.29 -18.98 -11.22
C LEU A 67 8.84 -19.24 -11.60
N ALA A 68 7.97 -19.49 -10.64
CA ALA A 68 6.55 -19.71 -10.89
C ALA A 68 5.88 -18.49 -11.53
N ARG A 69 6.18 -17.27 -11.06
CA ARG A 69 5.69 -16.02 -11.67
C ARG A 69 6.20 -15.82 -13.08
N PHE A 70 7.48 -16.11 -13.32
CA PHE A 70 8.09 -16.05 -14.63
C PHE A 70 7.38 -16.99 -15.62
N GLN A 71 7.10 -18.22 -15.20
CA GLN A 71 6.38 -19.20 -16.02
C GLN A 71 4.92 -18.78 -16.26
N GLN A 72 4.24 -18.22 -15.26
CA GLN A 72 2.88 -17.68 -15.42
C GLN A 72 2.84 -16.50 -16.42
N ALA A 73 3.91 -15.73 -16.49
CA ALA A 73 4.06 -14.64 -17.46
C ALA A 73 4.42 -15.13 -18.88
N GLY A 74 4.52 -16.44 -19.11
CA GLY A 74 4.86 -17.04 -20.40
C GLY A 74 6.34 -17.40 -20.57
N GLY A 75 7.13 -17.26 -19.51
CA GLY A 75 8.52 -17.66 -19.47
C GLY A 75 8.71 -19.18 -19.50
N LYS A 76 9.80 -19.62 -20.07
CA LYS A 76 10.21 -21.03 -20.13
C LYS A 76 11.62 -21.17 -19.60
N VAL A 77 11.87 -22.30 -18.93
CA VAL A 77 13.22 -22.65 -18.44
C VAL A 77 13.54 -24.08 -18.86
N GLU A 78 14.68 -24.24 -19.48
CA GLU A 78 15.26 -25.56 -19.81
C GLU A 78 16.54 -25.73 -18.99
N TRP A 79 16.57 -26.78 -18.17
CA TRP A 79 17.72 -27.12 -17.37
C TRP A 79 18.67 -28.01 -18.15
N GLY A 80 19.92 -27.55 -18.26
CA GLY A 80 21.02 -28.34 -18.79
C GLY A 80 21.69 -29.19 -17.72
N GLU A 81 22.94 -28.86 -17.37
CA GLU A 81 23.62 -29.54 -16.24
C GLU A 81 22.99 -29.12 -14.90
N TYR A 82 22.78 -30.08 -14.00
CA TYR A 82 22.14 -29.88 -12.72
C TYR A 82 22.83 -30.73 -11.64
N THR A 83 24.03 -30.26 -11.23
CA THR A 83 24.91 -30.98 -10.28
C THR A 83 25.24 -30.07 -9.08
N ASP A 84 25.91 -30.62 -8.08
CA ASP A 84 26.38 -29.87 -6.91
C ASP A 84 27.55 -28.91 -7.26
N GLN A 85 28.19 -29.11 -8.39
CA GLN A 85 29.31 -28.29 -8.86
C GLN A 85 28.88 -27.24 -9.88
N ARG A 86 27.79 -27.51 -10.64
CA ARG A 86 27.38 -26.68 -11.76
C ARG A 86 25.88 -26.78 -12.02
N VAL A 87 25.27 -25.65 -12.20
CA VAL A 87 23.86 -25.54 -12.67
C VAL A 87 23.84 -24.63 -13.90
N VAL A 88 23.15 -25.11 -14.93
CA VAL A 88 22.95 -24.39 -16.20
C VAL A 88 21.46 -24.33 -16.49
N GLY A 89 20.95 -23.15 -16.76
CA GLY A 89 19.57 -22.93 -17.18
C GLY A 89 19.50 -22.03 -18.41
N THR A 90 18.68 -22.39 -19.38
CA THR A 90 18.30 -21.52 -20.49
C THR A 90 16.92 -20.96 -20.22
N PHE A 91 16.86 -19.65 -20.07
CA PHE A 91 15.63 -18.90 -19.80
C PHE A 91 15.16 -18.25 -21.09
N ALA A 92 13.89 -18.37 -21.42
CA ALA A 92 13.29 -17.78 -22.60
C ALA A 92 11.97 -17.10 -22.27
N HIS A 93 11.73 -15.91 -22.82
CA HIS A 93 10.48 -15.19 -22.67
C HIS A 93 10.11 -14.50 -23.98
N PRO A 94 8.82 -14.48 -24.39
CA PRO A 94 8.40 -13.88 -25.68
C PRO A 94 8.82 -12.42 -25.86
N GLN A 95 8.87 -11.65 -24.77
CA GLN A 95 9.24 -10.24 -24.79
C GLN A 95 10.73 -9.98 -24.54
N GLY A 96 11.46 -10.92 -23.92
CA GLY A 96 12.84 -10.72 -23.47
C GLY A 96 13.89 -11.54 -24.23
N GLY A 97 13.44 -12.40 -25.15
CA GLY A 97 14.36 -13.28 -25.87
C GLY A 97 14.78 -14.50 -25.06
N SER A 98 16.04 -14.91 -25.20
CA SER A 98 16.58 -16.07 -24.50
C SER A 98 17.98 -15.79 -23.98
N VAL A 99 18.28 -16.33 -22.79
CA VAL A 99 19.61 -16.24 -22.17
C VAL A 99 19.97 -17.59 -21.53
N ARG A 100 21.22 -18.00 -21.70
CA ARG A 100 21.78 -19.14 -21.01
C ARG A 100 22.62 -18.66 -19.84
N ILE A 101 22.24 -19.08 -18.64
CA ILE A 101 22.93 -18.74 -17.38
C ILE A 101 23.59 -19.99 -16.82
N GLU A 102 24.77 -19.80 -16.30
CA GLU A 102 25.55 -20.82 -15.65
C GLU A 102 26.07 -20.33 -14.31
N TRP A 103 25.94 -21.15 -13.29
CA TRP A 103 26.55 -20.96 -12.00
C TRP A 103 27.35 -22.18 -11.57
N THR A 104 28.58 -21.97 -11.12
CA THR A 104 29.44 -23.03 -10.61
C THR A 104 29.80 -22.75 -9.14
N THR A 105 30.17 -23.80 -8.42
CA THR A 105 30.68 -23.67 -7.06
C THR A 105 31.90 -22.77 -6.99
N LYS A 106 32.75 -22.80 -8.03
CA LYS A 106 33.92 -21.91 -8.12
C LYS A 106 33.49 -20.44 -8.23
N MET A 107 32.52 -20.12 -9.08
CA MET A 107 32.00 -18.73 -9.19
C MET A 107 31.42 -18.26 -7.86
N ALA A 108 30.69 -19.13 -7.15
CA ALA A 108 30.16 -18.81 -5.82
C ALA A 108 31.27 -18.58 -4.78
N GLN A 109 32.37 -19.34 -4.84
CA GLN A 109 33.53 -19.16 -3.98
C GLN A 109 34.25 -17.85 -4.29
N ASP A 110 34.51 -17.58 -5.56
CA ASP A 110 35.19 -16.35 -6.00
C ASP A 110 34.38 -15.09 -5.63
N ALA A 111 33.05 -15.20 -5.64
CA ALA A 111 32.13 -14.15 -5.17
C ALA A 111 31.99 -14.07 -3.64
N GLY A 112 32.64 -14.98 -2.89
CA GLY A 112 32.57 -15.01 -1.41
C GLY A 112 31.25 -15.49 -0.81
N LEU A 113 30.35 -16.11 -1.60
CA LEU A 113 29.00 -16.51 -1.18
C LEU A 113 29.01 -17.78 -0.31
N THR A 114 30.03 -18.60 -0.45
CA THR A 114 30.13 -19.90 0.23
C THR A 114 30.45 -19.81 1.75
N ARG A 115 30.46 -18.60 2.31
CA ARG A 115 30.59 -18.36 3.75
C ARG A 115 29.36 -18.85 4.51
N ASN A 116 28.18 -18.79 3.90
CA ASN A 116 26.96 -19.31 4.48
C ASN A 116 26.99 -20.85 4.51
N PRO A 117 26.75 -21.50 5.68
CA PRO A 117 26.76 -22.96 5.82
C PRO A 117 25.79 -23.69 4.87
N THR A 118 24.72 -23.06 4.45
CA THR A 118 23.73 -23.62 3.52
C THR A 118 24.36 -24.03 2.19
N TRP A 119 25.43 -23.33 1.73
CA TRP A 119 26.17 -23.72 0.53
C TRP A 119 26.87 -25.10 0.65
N LYS A 120 27.25 -25.49 1.87
CA LYS A 120 27.84 -26.80 2.11
C LYS A 120 26.80 -27.93 2.12
N SER A 121 25.62 -27.62 2.67
CA SER A 121 24.56 -28.63 2.82
C SER A 121 23.73 -28.80 1.56
N TYR A 122 23.51 -27.72 0.81
CA TYR A 122 22.62 -27.68 -0.36
C TYR A 122 23.23 -26.93 -1.53
N PRO A 123 24.42 -27.28 -2.04
CA PRO A 123 25.13 -26.51 -3.06
C PRO A 123 24.31 -26.38 -4.35
N ARG A 124 23.71 -27.44 -4.83
CA ARG A 124 22.91 -27.41 -6.06
C ARG A 124 21.70 -26.50 -5.96
N GLN A 125 21.01 -26.49 -4.83
CA GLN A 125 19.86 -25.61 -4.60
C GLN A 125 20.28 -24.13 -4.58
N MET A 126 21.43 -23.83 -3.96
CA MET A 126 21.99 -22.48 -3.94
C MET A 126 22.39 -22.02 -5.35
N LEU A 127 23.09 -22.87 -6.10
CA LEU A 127 23.43 -22.60 -7.51
C LEU A 127 22.18 -22.39 -8.36
N ARG A 128 21.13 -23.22 -8.15
CA ARG A 128 19.85 -23.08 -8.86
C ARG A 128 19.18 -21.75 -8.53
N ALA A 129 19.14 -21.34 -7.27
CA ALA A 129 18.53 -20.08 -6.88
C ALA A 129 19.22 -18.89 -7.55
N ARG A 130 20.56 -18.88 -7.61
CA ARG A 130 21.33 -17.87 -8.33
C ARG A 130 21.05 -17.87 -9.83
N CYS A 131 21.00 -19.05 -10.44
CA CYS A 131 20.71 -19.20 -11.85
C CYS A 131 19.31 -18.67 -12.21
N ILE A 132 18.29 -18.96 -11.38
CA ILE A 132 16.92 -18.45 -11.52
C ILE A 132 16.90 -16.91 -11.42
N SER A 133 17.47 -16.38 -10.37
CA SER A 133 17.47 -14.95 -10.10
C SER A 133 18.11 -14.16 -11.23
N GLU A 134 19.31 -14.56 -11.64
CA GLU A 134 20.05 -13.89 -12.72
C GLU A 134 19.34 -14.02 -14.06
N GLY A 135 18.91 -15.23 -14.43
CA GLY A 135 18.27 -15.47 -15.71
C GLY A 135 16.97 -14.70 -15.88
N ILE A 136 16.12 -14.70 -14.86
CA ILE A 136 14.84 -14.00 -14.90
C ILE A 136 15.04 -12.48 -14.92
N ARG A 137 15.93 -11.95 -14.09
CA ARG A 137 16.21 -10.51 -14.09
C ARG A 137 16.84 -10.02 -15.38
N THR A 138 17.58 -10.90 -16.07
CA THR A 138 18.22 -10.55 -17.34
C THR A 138 17.19 -10.37 -18.45
N ILE A 139 16.17 -11.24 -18.55
CA ILE A 139 15.26 -11.26 -19.69
C ILE A 139 13.85 -10.76 -19.38
N TYR A 140 13.40 -10.89 -18.15
CA TYR A 140 12.06 -10.44 -17.73
C TYR A 140 12.04 -9.94 -16.28
N PRO A 141 12.67 -8.80 -15.98
CA PRO A 141 12.82 -8.28 -14.62
C PRO A 141 11.49 -7.95 -13.94
N GLY A 142 10.40 -7.78 -14.70
CA GLY A 142 9.10 -7.35 -14.19
C GLY A 142 8.51 -8.24 -13.09
N VAL A 143 8.92 -9.50 -12.97
CA VAL A 143 8.44 -10.42 -11.92
C VAL A 143 9.19 -10.29 -10.59
N ALA A 144 10.27 -9.51 -10.54
CA ALA A 144 11.17 -9.43 -9.37
C ALA A 144 11.59 -8.00 -9.02
N ILE A 145 10.83 -6.99 -9.45
CA ILE A 145 11.15 -5.58 -9.20
C ILE A 145 11.20 -5.32 -7.68
N GLY A 146 12.31 -4.75 -7.22
CA GLY A 146 12.48 -4.33 -5.82
C GLY A 146 12.62 -5.47 -4.81
N THR A 147 12.68 -6.73 -5.25
CA THR A 147 12.85 -7.88 -4.38
C THR A 147 14.14 -8.65 -4.69
N TYR A 148 14.69 -9.27 -3.67
CA TYR A 148 15.87 -10.15 -3.75
C TYR A 148 15.43 -11.60 -3.50
N THR A 149 16.27 -12.59 -3.85
CA THR A 149 16.07 -13.93 -3.29
C THR A 149 16.59 -13.99 -1.85
N PRO A 150 16.13 -14.95 -1.03
CA PRO A 150 16.65 -15.13 0.33
C PRO A 150 18.17 -15.27 0.34
N GLU A 151 18.73 -16.03 -0.58
CA GLU A 151 20.17 -16.28 -0.71
C GLU A 151 20.96 -14.98 -1.04
N GLU A 152 20.37 -14.10 -1.84
CA GLU A 152 20.98 -12.80 -2.14
C GLU A 152 20.93 -11.87 -0.94
N ALA A 153 19.81 -11.85 -0.21
CA ALA A 153 19.63 -10.96 0.94
C ALA A 153 20.48 -11.39 2.15
N GLU A 154 20.75 -12.69 2.30
CA GLU A 154 21.66 -13.21 3.35
C GLU A 154 23.09 -12.72 3.16
N ASP A 155 23.55 -12.52 1.91
CA ASP A 155 24.88 -12.03 1.59
C ASP A 155 25.01 -10.49 1.75
N MET A 156 23.89 -9.79 1.91
CA MET A 156 23.87 -8.34 2.10
C MET A 156 23.97 -7.97 3.58
N ALA A 157 24.67 -6.88 3.89
CA ALA A 157 24.66 -6.35 5.24
C ALA A 157 23.24 -6.03 5.74
N PRO A 158 22.93 -6.28 7.03
CA PRO A 158 21.66 -5.92 7.60
C PRO A 158 21.31 -4.46 7.34
N ARG A 159 20.08 -4.19 6.93
CA ARG A 159 19.57 -2.84 6.79
C ARG A 159 19.18 -2.34 8.17
N PRO A 160 19.75 -1.24 8.68
CA PRO A 160 19.30 -0.68 9.94
C PRO A 160 17.79 -0.35 9.82
N ALA A 161 17.01 -0.71 10.83
CA ALA A 161 15.64 -0.28 10.91
C ALA A 161 15.63 1.26 10.92
N ARG A 162 15.00 1.87 9.92
CA ARG A 162 14.79 3.31 9.91
C ARG A 162 13.55 3.55 10.75
N ASP A 163 13.72 4.20 11.88
CA ASP A 163 12.58 4.73 12.63
C ASP A 163 11.94 5.83 11.78
N MET A 164 10.77 5.54 11.26
CA MET A 164 9.97 6.49 10.46
C MET A 164 9.14 7.41 11.34
N GLY A 165 9.30 7.32 12.66
CA GLY A 165 8.45 7.98 13.64
C GLY A 165 7.15 7.21 13.88
N ALA A 166 6.42 7.58 14.93
CA ALA A 166 5.07 7.11 15.12
C ALA A 166 4.23 7.56 13.93
N VAL A 167 3.42 6.67 13.38
CA VAL A 167 2.38 7.05 12.43
C VAL A 167 1.47 8.00 13.19
N GLU A 168 1.52 9.28 12.85
CA GLU A 168 0.55 10.24 13.35
C GLU A 168 -0.80 9.77 12.78
N GLU A 169 -1.64 9.25 13.66
CA GLU A 169 -2.98 8.82 13.29
C GLU A 169 -3.70 10.08 12.82
N VAL A 170 -3.73 10.27 11.50
CA VAL A 170 -4.49 11.35 10.90
C VAL A 170 -5.93 11.04 11.23
N ALA A 171 -6.48 11.81 12.19
CA ALA A 171 -7.89 11.70 12.53
C ALA A 171 -8.69 11.67 11.22
N PRO A 172 -9.68 10.78 11.10
CA PRO A 172 -10.50 10.75 9.90
C PRO A 172 -11.01 12.16 9.63
N PRO A 173 -11.00 12.62 8.37
CA PRO A 173 -11.50 13.95 8.06
C PRO A 173 -12.90 14.08 8.67
N PRO A 174 -13.22 15.21 9.32
CA PRO A 174 -14.55 15.42 9.88
C PRO A 174 -15.57 15.13 8.78
N PRO A 175 -16.72 14.53 9.13
CA PRO A 175 -17.75 14.20 8.15
C PRO A 175 -18.05 15.45 7.31
N ALA A 176 -18.02 15.28 5.99
CA ALA A 176 -18.29 16.38 5.06
C ALA A 176 -19.66 16.98 5.42
N VAL A 177 -19.67 18.28 5.73
CA VAL A 177 -20.91 18.99 6.01
C VAL A 177 -21.74 19.01 4.73
N ASP A 178 -22.97 18.51 4.80
CA ASP A 178 -23.92 18.67 3.70
C ASP A 178 -24.31 20.16 3.61
N VAL A 179 -23.66 20.86 2.69
CA VAL A 179 -23.83 22.31 2.50
C VAL A 179 -25.27 22.64 2.08
N GLU A 180 -25.92 21.76 1.32
CA GLU A 180 -27.30 22.01 0.87
C GLU A 180 -28.31 21.82 2.01
N ALA A 181 -28.09 20.84 2.87
CA ALA A 181 -28.88 20.69 4.08
C ALA A 181 -28.67 21.89 5.00
N LEU A 182 -27.44 22.31 5.22
CA LEU A 182 -27.11 23.48 6.06
C LEU A 182 -27.76 24.77 5.54
N VAL A 183 -27.74 25.02 4.24
CA VAL A 183 -28.40 26.19 3.63
C VAL A 183 -29.92 26.13 3.83
N ARG A 184 -30.53 24.96 3.66
CA ARG A 184 -31.98 24.78 3.95
C ARG A 184 -32.33 25.07 5.42
N ASP A 185 -31.50 24.61 6.35
CA ASP A 185 -31.69 24.88 7.79
C ASP A 185 -31.56 26.37 8.12
N ILE A 186 -30.61 27.07 7.47
CA ILE A 186 -30.46 28.52 7.57
C ILE A 186 -31.67 29.26 7.03
N ASP A 187 -32.15 28.90 5.84
CA ASP A 187 -33.31 29.53 5.22
C ASP A 187 -34.61 29.27 6.01
N GLY A 188 -34.69 28.13 6.69
CA GLY A 188 -35.80 27.77 7.59
C GLY A 188 -35.71 28.35 9.02
N ALA A 189 -34.63 29.07 9.37
CA ALA A 189 -34.44 29.59 10.70
C ALA A 189 -35.51 30.64 11.06
N ALA A 190 -36.22 30.45 12.15
CA ALA A 190 -37.28 31.37 12.63
C ALA A 190 -36.73 32.48 13.52
N THR A 191 -35.54 32.30 14.11
CA THR A 191 -34.95 33.27 15.07
C THR A 191 -33.45 33.41 14.84
N LEU A 192 -32.91 34.54 15.28
CA LEU A 192 -31.46 34.79 15.26
C LEU A 192 -30.71 33.78 16.15
N GLU A 193 -31.33 33.34 17.25
CA GLU A 193 -30.73 32.34 18.14
C GLU A 193 -30.54 31.00 17.43
N PHE A 194 -31.45 30.59 16.55
CA PHE A 194 -31.32 29.39 15.79
C PHE A 194 -30.14 29.46 14.79
N LEU A 195 -29.93 30.63 14.17
CA LEU A 195 -28.76 30.86 13.32
C LEU A 195 -27.42 30.75 14.11
N GLU A 196 -27.42 31.17 15.35
CA GLU A 196 -26.25 31.01 16.23
C GLU A 196 -25.95 29.54 16.54
N LEU A 197 -26.97 28.69 16.70
CA LEU A 197 -26.81 27.26 16.94
C LEU A 197 -26.19 26.54 15.73
N LEU A 198 -26.36 27.03 14.50
CA LEU A 198 -25.77 26.48 13.29
C LEU A 198 -24.31 26.90 13.07
N ARG A 199 -23.78 27.87 13.83
CA ARG A 199 -22.39 28.36 13.68
C ARG A 199 -21.30 27.27 13.74
N PRO A 200 -21.37 26.24 14.60
CA PRO A 200 -20.37 25.19 14.60
C PRO A 200 -20.30 24.43 13.27
N GLN A 201 -21.44 24.16 12.65
CA GLN A 201 -21.52 23.49 11.35
C GLN A 201 -21.00 24.40 10.22
N MET A 202 -21.35 25.68 10.24
CA MET A 202 -20.84 26.68 9.29
C MET A 202 -19.31 26.78 9.31
N ARG A 203 -18.68 26.66 10.49
CA ARG A 203 -17.22 26.71 10.62
C ARG A 203 -16.51 25.50 10.00
N GLN A 204 -17.21 24.38 9.90
CA GLN A 204 -16.67 23.15 9.31
C GLN A 204 -16.67 23.18 7.78
N VAL A 205 -17.44 24.08 7.15
CA VAL A 205 -17.44 24.24 5.69
C VAL A 205 -16.11 24.85 5.25
N PRO A 206 -15.35 24.17 4.34
CA PRO A 206 -14.07 24.66 3.84
C PRO A 206 -14.20 26.05 3.18
N LYS A 207 -13.10 26.81 3.22
CA LYS A 207 -13.04 28.08 2.48
C LYS A 207 -13.21 27.83 0.97
N GLY A 208 -14.11 28.57 0.35
CA GLY A 208 -14.44 28.44 -1.09
C GLY A 208 -15.88 28.80 -1.41
N PRO A 209 -16.34 28.52 -2.63
CA PRO A 209 -17.68 28.92 -3.10
C PRO A 209 -18.82 28.45 -2.18
N ASP A 210 -18.71 27.26 -1.61
CA ASP A 210 -19.74 26.72 -0.71
C ASP A 210 -19.83 27.50 0.60
N ARG A 211 -18.70 27.93 1.16
CA ARG A 211 -18.68 28.79 2.34
C ARG A 211 -19.25 30.16 2.06
N ASP A 212 -18.99 30.70 0.87
CA ASP A 212 -19.54 32.00 0.46
C ASP A 212 -21.07 31.93 0.31
N ARG A 213 -21.59 30.81 -0.22
CA ARG A 213 -23.04 30.55 -0.28
C ARG A 213 -23.67 30.48 1.12
N VAL A 214 -23.05 29.76 2.05
CA VAL A 214 -23.53 29.67 3.44
C VAL A 214 -23.53 31.05 4.12
N VAL A 215 -22.47 31.84 3.97
CA VAL A 215 -22.39 33.19 4.54
C VAL A 215 -23.46 34.10 3.93
N ALA A 216 -23.68 34.07 2.64
CA ALA A 216 -24.73 34.85 1.97
C ALA A 216 -26.14 34.44 2.46
N ALA A 217 -26.40 33.14 2.64
CA ALA A 217 -27.68 32.67 3.17
C ALA A 217 -27.93 33.17 4.59
N VAL A 218 -26.91 33.11 5.47
CA VAL A 218 -27.02 33.64 6.84
C VAL A 218 -27.33 35.13 6.85
N GLN A 219 -26.59 35.91 6.03
CA GLN A 219 -26.80 37.36 5.99
C GLN A 219 -28.23 37.70 5.53
N ARG A 220 -28.68 37.07 4.46
CA ARG A 220 -30.04 37.27 3.95
C ARG A 220 -31.08 36.91 4.99
N ARG A 221 -31.00 35.72 5.60
CA ARG A 221 -32.00 35.29 6.56
C ARG A 221 -31.99 36.11 7.85
N ALA A 222 -30.82 36.53 8.32
CA ALA A 222 -30.73 37.41 9.47
C ALA A 222 -31.35 38.80 9.22
N GLU A 223 -31.27 39.34 8.01
CA GLU A 223 -31.95 40.59 7.63
C GLU A 223 -33.45 40.42 7.58
N GLU A 224 -33.96 39.29 6.99
CA GLU A 224 -35.38 38.98 6.95
C GLU A 224 -35.98 38.86 8.36
N ILE A 225 -35.33 38.12 9.27
CA ILE A 225 -35.78 37.97 10.65
C ILE A 225 -35.84 39.33 11.37
N ARG A 226 -34.84 40.19 11.15
CA ARG A 226 -34.86 41.55 11.74
C ARG A 226 -35.96 42.42 11.18
N ALA A 227 -36.26 42.30 9.88
CA ALA A 227 -37.35 43.02 9.25
C ALA A 227 -38.74 42.55 9.75
N GLU A 228 -38.91 41.22 9.96
CA GLU A 228 -40.12 40.64 10.52
C GLU A 228 -40.37 41.05 11.99
N GLN A 229 -39.31 41.34 12.74
CA GLN A 229 -39.37 41.74 14.14
C GLN A 229 -39.41 43.27 14.32
N ALA A 230 -39.27 44.09 13.27
CA ALA A 230 -39.35 45.54 13.35
C ALA A 230 -40.79 45.98 13.67
N PRO A 231 -41.01 46.85 14.67
CA PRO A 231 -42.33 47.38 14.97
C PRO A 231 -42.88 48.15 13.78
N ALA A 232 -44.16 47.92 13.46
CA ALA A 232 -44.85 48.66 12.39
C ALA A 232 -44.74 50.18 12.67
N PRO A 233 -44.47 51.00 11.61
CA PRO A 233 -44.42 52.45 11.80
C PRO A 233 -45.73 52.93 12.38
N GLU A 234 -45.69 53.60 13.56
CA GLU A 234 -46.85 54.27 14.10
C GLU A 234 -47.40 55.27 13.09
N ALA A 235 -48.64 54.99 12.65
CA ALA A 235 -49.36 55.93 11.80
C ALA A 235 -49.58 57.19 12.58
N GLU A 236 -48.83 58.26 12.32
CA GLU A 236 -49.15 59.60 12.77
C GLU A 236 -50.55 59.95 12.29
N GLY A 237 -51.49 59.73 13.21
CA GLY A 237 -52.84 60.21 13.05
C GLY A 237 -52.83 61.74 13.06
N GLY A 238 -53.03 62.34 11.90
CA GLY A 238 -53.36 63.77 11.80
C GLY A 238 -54.65 64.03 12.61
N ALA A 239 -54.52 64.93 13.53
CA ALA A 239 -55.70 65.61 14.16
C ALA A 239 -55.76 67.07 13.64
N LEU A 240 -56.88 67.36 13.17
CA LEU A 240 -57.41 68.65 12.81
C LEU A 240 -57.08 69.77 13.82
#